data_854ab9dcfa216f5d5dbcc5c9452cec69
#
_entry.id   854ab9dcfa216f5d5dbcc5c9452cec69
#
_cell.length_a   1.000
_cell.length_b   1.000
_cell.length_c   1.000
_cell.angle_alpha   90.00
_cell.angle_beta   90.00
_cell.angle_gamma   90.00
#
_symmetry.space_group_name_H-M   'P 1'
#
loop_
_entity.id
_entity.type
_entity.pdbx_description
1 polymer ?
#
loop_
_entity_poly.entity_id
_entity_poly.type
_entity_poly.pdbx_seq_one_letter_code
_entity_poly.pdbx_strand_id
1 'polypeptide(L)'
;ANPSLGVLGKITSGLRIEFQRLIETPREDFCLVKPEEMVPTKGVEGQHRVWTCFPYEDTRLVEIYRIDVEPGGVYMSGAHGENTREYLTVTDGVLTVECRGHVQRIARQEAYKFETDQMHIYRNEGTERASCFCFFLDYK
;
A
#
# COMPACT_ATOMS: atom_id res chain seq x y z
N ALA A 1 -16.48 14.45 -25.64
CA ALA A 1 -15.56 13.32 -25.54
C ALA A 1 -15.40 12.88 -24.09
N ASN A 2 -15.21 11.61 -23.89
CA ASN A 2 -14.98 11.08 -22.55
C ASN A 2 -13.58 11.40 -22.11
N PRO A 3 -13.40 11.89 -20.88
CA PRO A 3 -12.05 12.09 -20.38
C PRO A 3 -11.34 10.74 -20.24
N SER A 4 -10.02 10.76 -20.36
CA SER A 4 -9.22 9.57 -20.12
C SER A 4 -9.30 9.18 -18.65
N LEU A 5 -8.96 7.95 -18.32
CA LEU A 5 -8.93 7.52 -16.93
C LEU A 5 -7.98 8.36 -16.10
N GLY A 6 -6.86 8.82 -16.68
CA GLY A 6 -5.95 9.69 -15.99
C GLY A 6 -6.53 11.05 -15.64
N VAL A 7 -7.25 11.64 -16.60
CA VAL A 7 -7.92 12.93 -16.38
C VAL A 7 -9.04 12.74 -15.34
N LEU A 8 -9.80 11.68 -15.47
CA LEU A 8 -10.87 11.39 -14.52
C LEU A 8 -10.30 11.18 -13.13
N GLY A 9 -9.19 10.48 -13.01
CA GLY A 9 -8.51 10.30 -11.73
C GLY A 9 -8.04 11.62 -11.11
N LYS A 10 -7.56 12.56 -11.93
CA LYS A 10 -7.17 13.88 -11.43
C LYS A 10 -8.38 14.68 -10.95
N ILE A 11 -9.47 14.65 -11.71
CA ILE A 11 -10.69 15.35 -11.33
C ILE A 11 -11.22 14.80 -10.01
N THR A 12 -11.11 13.49 -9.82
CA THR A 12 -11.65 12.83 -8.64
C THR A 12 -10.60 12.56 -7.57
N SER A 13 -9.40 13.17 -7.66
CA SER A 13 -8.34 12.90 -6.68
C SER A 13 -8.79 13.18 -5.25
N GLY A 14 -9.63 14.18 -5.05
CA GLY A 14 -10.25 14.45 -3.77
C GLY A 14 -11.53 13.65 -3.54
N LEU A 15 -11.97 12.88 -4.55
CA LEU A 15 -13.21 12.11 -4.54
C LEU A 15 -12.95 10.67 -4.96
N ARG A 16 -11.90 10.07 -4.41
CA ARG A 16 -11.45 8.73 -4.77
C ARG A 16 -12.58 7.70 -4.72
N ILE A 17 -13.43 7.80 -3.72
CA ILE A 17 -14.55 6.87 -3.54
C ILE A 17 -15.55 7.01 -4.68
N GLU A 18 -15.81 8.23 -5.11
CA GLU A 18 -16.76 8.46 -6.21
C GLU A 18 -16.21 7.90 -7.52
N PHE A 19 -14.90 8.07 -7.77
CA PHE A 19 -14.27 7.51 -8.95
C PHE A 19 -14.41 5.98 -8.96
N GLN A 20 -14.16 5.34 -7.83
CA GLN A 20 -14.29 3.90 -7.71
C GLN A 20 -15.70 3.43 -8.05
N ARG A 21 -16.70 4.16 -7.60
CA ARG A 21 -18.10 3.81 -7.89
C ARG A 21 -18.43 3.89 -9.37
N LEU A 22 -17.76 4.75 -10.12
CA LEU A 22 -18.01 4.90 -11.55
C LEU A 22 -17.55 3.68 -12.35
N ILE A 23 -16.58 2.94 -11.85
CA ILE A 23 -15.95 1.86 -12.59
C ILE A 23 -16.14 0.48 -11.97
N GLU A 24 -16.68 0.38 -10.78
CA GLU A 24 -16.79 -0.90 -10.10
C GLU A 24 -17.99 -1.70 -10.54
N THR A 25 -17.87 -3.02 -10.38
CA THR A 25 -18.98 -3.96 -10.56
C THR A 25 -19.81 -4.03 -9.27
N PRO A 26 -20.95 -4.72 -9.28
CA PRO A 26 -21.73 -4.91 -8.07
C PRO A 26 -20.88 -5.45 -6.94
N ARG A 27 -21.11 -4.90 -5.77
CA ARG A 27 -20.36 -5.24 -4.57
C ARG A 27 -20.64 -6.66 -4.11
N GLU A 28 -19.60 -7.36 -3.70
CA GLU A 28 -19.71 -8.69 -3.12
C GLU A 28 -19.69 -8.60 -1.59
N ASP A 29 -20.56 -9.36 -0.94
CA ASP A 29 -20.61 -9.40 0.53
C ASP A 29 -19.43 -10.18 1.12
N PHE A 30 -18.89 -11.11 0.35
CA PHE A 30 -17.76 -11.94 0.78
C PHE A 30 -16.74 -11.96 -0.35
N CYS A 31 -15.48 -11.62 -0.03
CA CYS A 31 -14.45 -11.56 -1.05
C CYS A 31 -13.11 -12.02 -0.48
N LEU A 32 -12.54 -13.04 -1.11
CA LEU A 32 -11.21 -13.52 -0.79
C LEU A 32 -10.23 -13.03 -1.84
N VAL A 33 -9.20 -12.34 -1.40
CA VAL A 33 -8.16 -11.83 -2.29
C VAL A 33 -6.89 -12.64 -2.06
N LYS A 34 -6.33 -13.16 -3.15
CA LYS A 34 -5.08 -13.92 -3.14
C LYS A 34 -4.04 -13.15 -3.95
N PRO A 35 -3.20 -12.34 -3.31
CA PRO A 35 -2.21 -11.54 -4.04
C PRO A 35 -1.31 -12.37 -4.96
N GLU A 36 -1.02 -13.62 -4.60
CA GLU A 36 -0.19 -14.50 -5.41
C GLU A 36 -0.79 -14.81 -6.78
N GLU A 37 -2.10 -14.69 -6.92
CA GLU A 37 -2.82 -14.93 -8.16
C GLU A 37 -3.14 -13.64 -8.91
N MET A 38 -2.67 -12.50 -8.40
CA MET A 38 -2.95 -11.19 -8.97
C MET A 38 -1.69 -10.57 -9.56
N VAL A 39 -1.89 -9.71 -10.54
CA VAL A 39 -0.81 -8.89 -11.06
C VAL A 39 -0.57 -7.75 -10.06
N PRO A 40 0.69 -7.48 -9.68
CA PRO A 40 0.97 -6.34 -8.80
C PRO A 40 0.46 -5.03 -9.38
N THR A 41 -0.02 -4.15 -8.51
CA THR A 41 -0.47 -2.82 -8.90
C THR A 41 0.70 -1.98 -9.41
N LYS A 42 1.86 -2.15 -8.80
CA LYS A 42 3.11 -1.50 -9.21
C LYS A 42 4.29 -2.30 -8.67
N GLY A 43 5.47 -2.01 -9.21
CA GLY A 43 6.69 -2.65 -8.76
C GLY A 43 7.88 -2.25 -9.61
N VAL A 44 9.06 -2.58 -9.11
CA VAL A 44 10.33 -2.48 -9.82
C VAL A 44 11.01 -3.83 -9.71
N GLU A 45 11.33 -4.43 -10.83
CA GLU A 45 11.92 -5.77 -10.86
C GLU A 45 13.20 -5.83 -10.02
N GLY A 46 13.29 -6.87 -9.21
CA GLY A 46 14.41 -7.06 -8.30
C GLY A 46 14.38 -6.20 -7.04
N GLN A 47 13.43 -5.30 -6.92
CA GLN A 47 13.33 -4.37 -5.79
C GLN A 47 12.09 -4.63 -4.95
N HIS A 48 10.92 -4.39 -5.52
CA HIS A 48 9.68 -4.51 -4.77
C HIS A 48 8.48 -4.76 -5.67
N ARG A 49 7.39 -5.25 -5.06
CA ARG A 49 6.09 -5.40 -5.71
C ARG A 49 5.02 -5.02 -4.71
N VAL A 50 3.99 -4.36 -5.21
CA VAL A 50 2.87 -3.89 -4.38
C VAL A 50 1.56 -4.38 -5.00
N TRP A 51 0.70 -4.96 -4.19
CA TRP A 51 -0.65 -5.35 -4.59
C TRP A 51 -1.66 -4.55 -3.78
N THR A 52 -2.67 -4.03 -4.44
CA THR A 52 -3.81 -3.42 -3.76
C THR A 52 -4.84 -4.52 -3.55
N CYS A 53 -4.97 -4.99 -2.32
CA CYS A 53 -5.90 -6.07 -1.99
C CYS A 53 -7.33 -5.53 -1.88
N PHE A 54 -7.50 -4.45 -1.13
CA PHE A 54 -8.80 -3.81 -0.93
C PHE A 54 -8.64 -2.30 -1.01
N PRO A 55 -9.22 -1.67 -2.03
CA PRO A 55 -9.18 -0.21 -2.16
C PRO A 55 -10.24 0.46 -1.29
N TYR A 56 -10.31 1.77 -1.34
CA TYR A 56 -11.20 2.58 -0.51
C TYR A 56 -12.69 2.26 -0.67
N GLU A 57 -13.09 1.73 -1.79
CA GLU A 57 -14.52 1.52 -2.09
C GLU A 57 -15.23 0.66 -1.06
N ASP A 58 -14.51 -0.26 -0.42
CA ASP A 58 -15.11 -1.15 0.56
C ASP A 58 -15.34 -0.49 1.91
N THR A 59 -14.36 0.25 2.38
CA THR A 59 -14.38 0.76 3.74
C THR A 59 -14.54 2.26 3.84
N ARG A 60 -14.12 2.99 2.79
CA ARG A 60 -14.03 4.44 2.72
C ARG A 60 -13.05 5.05 3.71
N LEU A 61 -12.31 4.22 4.42
CA LEU A 61 -11.33 4.67 5.40
C LEU A 61 -9.99 3.98 5.24
N VAL A 62 -10.02 2.73 4.75
CA VAL A 62 -8.84 1.88 4.77
C VAL A 62 -8.58 1.31 3.39
N GLU A 63 -7.30 1.34 2.99
CA GLU A 63 -6.83 0.53 1.88
C GLU A 63 -5.93 -0.56 2.45
N ILE A 64 -5.97 -1.73 1.86
CA ILE A 64 -5.16 -2.85 2.30
C ILE A 64 -4.25 -3.27 1.15
N TYR A 65 -2.93 -3.25 1.43
CA TYR A 65 -1.91 -3.60 0.45
C TYR A 65 -1.08 -4.79 0.93
N ARG A 66 -0.55 -5.55 0.00
CA ARG A 66 0.58 -6.42 0.27
C ARG A 66 1.80 -5.82 -0.40
N ILE A 67 2.93 -5.81 0.31
CA ILE A 67 4.21 -5.32 -0.22
C ILE A 67 5.25 -6.40 -0.03
N ASP A 68 5.94 -6.75 -1.12
CA ASP A 68 7.11 -7.62 -1.09
C ASP A 68 8.33 -6.78 -1.43
N VAL A 69 9.40 -6.94 -0.67
CA VAL A 69 10.69 -6.28 -0.93
C VAL A 69 11.75 -7.35 -1.01
N GLU A 70 12.45 -7.42 -2.15
CA GLU A 70 13.48 -8.40 -2.38
C GLU A 70 14.74 -8.11 -1.55
N PRO A 71 15.60 -9.12 -1.27
CA PRO A 71 16.86 -8.86 -0.55
C PRO A 71 17.67 -7.75 -1.25
N GLY A 72 18.08 -6.75 -0.48
CA GLY A 72 18.77 -5.58 -1.03
C GLY A 72 17.85 -4.58 -1.72
N GLY A 73 16.56 -4.88 -1.81
CA GLY A 73 15.61 -4.02 -2.48
C GLY A 73 15.15 -2.84 -1.64
N VAL A 74 14.60 -1.86 -2.32
CA VAL A 74 14.10 -0.62 -1.72
C VAL A 74 12.80 -0.23 -2.40
N TYR A 75 11.83 0.18 -1.60
CA TYR A 75 10.61 0.79 -2.09
C TYR A 75 10.45 2.16 -1.42
N MET A 76 10.52 3.21 -2.24
CA MET A 76 10.37 4.58 -1.76
C MET A 76 8.97 5.06 -2.12
N SER A 77 8.22 5.45 -1.11
CA SER A 77 6.86 5.93 -1.28
C SER A 77 6.78 7.39 -0.89
N GLY A 78 6.09 8.18 -1.70
CA GLY A 78 5.86 9.60 -1.39
C GLY A 78 4.89 9.76 -0.24
N ALA A 79 4.80 10.98 0.24
CA ALA A 79 3.85 11.32 1.29
C ALA A 79 2.41 11.09 0.79
N HIS A 80 1.56 10.56 1.67
CA HIS A 80 0.15 10.33 1.35
C HIS A 80 -0.75 11.50 1.75
N GLY A 81 -0.17 12.53 2.36
CA GLY A 81 -0.89 13.72 2.77
C GLY A 81 -1.06 13.80 4.28
N GLU A 82 -1.59 14.93 4.73
CA GLU A 82 -1.82 15.14 6.15
C GLU A 82 -2.87 14.17 6.69
N ASN A 83 -2.75 13.82 7.94
CA ASN A 83 -3.68 12.94 8.64
C ASN A 83 -3.77 11.55 8.04
N THR A 84 -2.66 11.06 7.47
CA THR A 84 -2.60 9.70 7.00
C THR A 84 -1.69 8.88 7.89
N ARG A 85 -1.99 7.62 8.02
CA ARG A 85 -1.25 6.70 8.88
C ARG A 85 -1.26 5.32 8.29
N GLU A 86 -0.16 4.62 8.50
CA GLU A 86 -0.06 3.24 8.05
C GLU A 86 0.19 2.31 9.23
N TYR A 87 -0.47 1.17 9.18
CA TYR A 87 -0.23 0.06 10.10
C TYR A 87 0.22 -1.10 9.24
N LEU A 88 1.26 -1.80 9.66
CA LEU A 88 1.71 -2.97 8.89
C LEU A 88 2.08 -4.12 9.81
N THR A 89 2.00 -5.32 9.27
CA THR A 89 2.49 -6.53 9.93
C THR A 89 3.34 -7.31 8.94
N VAL A 90 4.52 -7.74 9.39
CA VAL A 90 5.44 -8.51 8.57
C VAL A 90 5.07 -9.97 8.66
N THR A 91 4.89 -10.63 7.52
CA THR A 91 4.56 -12.05 7.45
C THR A 91 5.78 -12.90 7.19
N ASP A 92 6.77 -12.38 6.47
CA ASP A 92 7.99 -13.10 6.12
C ASP A 92 9.17 -12.15 6.09
N GLY A 93 10.34 -12.65 6.46
CA GLY A 93 11.56 -11.87 6.45
C GLY A 93 11.59 -10.77 7.49
N VAL A 94 12.45 -9.79 7.26
CA VAL A 94 12.59 -8.62 8.13
C VAL A 94 12.55 -7.38 7.24
N LEU A 95 11.69 -6.45 7.60
CA LEU A 95 11.50 -5.20 6.86
C LEU A 95 12.04 -4.05 7.69
N THR A 96 12.74 -3.12 7.05
CA THR A 96 13.20 -1.88 7.68
C THR A 96 12.41 -0.72 7.09
N VAL A 97 11.79 0.07 7.95
CA VAL A 97 11.01 1.23 7.55
C VAL A 97 11.67 2.49 8.06
N GLU A 98 11.86 3.47 7.19
CA GLU A 98 12.41 4.76 7.55
C GLU A 98 11.44 5.87 7.18
N CYS A 99 11.14 6.72 8.14
CA CYS A 99 10.29 7.88 7.94
C CYS A 99 10.70 8.96 8.93
N ARG A 100 10.87 10.20 8.46
CA ARG A 100 11.27 11.34 9.29
C ARG A 100 12.58 11.09 10.04
N GLY A 101 13.50 10.35 9.45
CA GLY A 101 14.75 10.03 10.13
C GLY A 101 14.64 8.94 11.18
N HIS A 102 13.45 8.44 11.43
CA HIS A 102 13.23 7.32 12.34
C HIS A 102 13.32 6.02 11.56
N VAL A 103 14.14 5.09 12.04
CA VAL A 103 14.37 3.81 11.37
C VAL A 103 13.94 2.69 12.32
N GLN A 104 13.10 1.79 11.80
CA GLN A 104 12.60 0.67 12.58
C GLN A 104 12.69 -0.63 11.77
N ARG A 105 13.25 -1.66 12.40
CA ARG A 105 13.23 -3.02 11.85
C ARG A 105 12.02 -3.73 12.42
N ILE A 106 11.30 -4.41 11.53
CA ILE A 106 10.10 -5.18 11.90
C ILE A 106 10.32 -6.61 11.46
N ALA A 107 10.30 -7.52 12.41
CA ALA A 107 10.50 -8.93 12.14
C ALA A 107 9.15 -9.62 11.90
N ARG A 108 9.22 -10.88 11.49
CA ARG A 108 8.05 -11.72 11.24
C ARG A 108 7.11 -11.70 12.44
N GLN A 109 5.82 -11.49 12.17
CA GLN A 109 4.74 -11.46 13.15
C GLN A 109 4.75 -10.24 14.08
N GLU A 110 5.62 -9.28 13.81
CA GLU A 110 5.59 -8.01 14.50
C GLU A 110 4.75 -7.01 13.72
N ALA A 111 4.25 -6.01 14.41
CA ALA A 111 3.42 -4.96 13.81
C ALA A 111 3.99 -3.59 14.13
N TYR A 112 3.77 -2.65 13.23
CA TYR A 112 4.33 -1.31 13.33
C TYR A 112 3.33 -0.27 12.82
N LYS A 113 3.36 0.91 13.42
CA LYS A 113 2.52 2.04 13.03
C LYS A 113 3.39 3.26 12.82
N PHE A 114 3.13 4.01 11.75
CA PHE A 114 3.82 5.27 11.51
C PHE A 114 2.95 6.23 10.71
N GLU A 115 3.26 7.53 10.83
CA GLU A 115 2.57 8.56 10.08
C GLU A 115 3.12 8.60 8.65
N THR A 116 2.24 8.73 7.67
CA THR A 116 2.62 8.71 6.26
C THR A 116 2.46 10.09 5.60
N ASP A 117 2.55 11.13 6.39
CA ASP A 117 2.52 12.51 5.91
C ASP A 117 3.84 12.97 5.28
N GLN A 118 4.86 12.13 5.32
CA GLN A 118 6.17 12.38 4.75
C GLN A 118 6.56 11.21 3.86
N MET A 119 7.55 11.43 3.00
CA MET A 119 8.15 10.36 2.22
C MET A 119 8.70 9.30 3.17
N HIS A 120 8.51 8.04 2.81
CA HIS A 120 8.99 6.93 3.62
C HIS A 120 9.57 5.83 2.74
N ILE A 121 10.44 5.04 3.33
CA ILE A 121 11.22 4.04 2.62
C ILE A 121 11.07 2.69 3.30
N TYR A 122 10.83 1.66 2.48
CA TYR A 122 10.84 0.28 2.92
C TYR A 122 12.09 -0.37 2.35
N ARG A 123 12.92 -0.95 3.21
CA ARG A 123 14.15 -1.63 2.78
C ARG A 123 14.18 -3.05 3.29
N ASN A 124 14.82 -3.91 2.52
CA ASN A 124 15.13 -5.26 2.97
C ASN A 124 16.65 -5.41 3.03
N GLU A 125 17.18 -5.35 4.22
CA GLU A 125 18.62 -5.48 4.48
C GLU A 125 19.00 -6.92 4.82
N GLY A 126 18.06 -7.84 4.73
CA GLY A 126 18.27 -9.24 5.01
C GLY A 126 18.60 -10.05 3.76
N THR A 127 18.57 -11.37 3.92
CA THR A 127 18.92 -12.31 2.85
C THR A 127 17.71 -13.02 2.27
N GLU A 128 16.53 -12.84 2.84
CA GLU A 128 15.28 -13.41 2.38
C GLU A 128 14.33 -12.31 1.98
N ARG A 129 13.36 -12.64 1.09
CA ARG A 129 12.30 -11.70 0.74
C ARG A 129 11.53 -11.29 1.98
N ALA A 130 11.24 -10.01 2.11
CA ALA A 130 10.38 -9.49 3.17
C ALA A 130 9.00 -9.26 2.59
N SER A 131 7.96 -9.70 3.31
CA SER A 131 6.57 -9.52 2.90
C SER A 131 5.79 -8.94 4.06
N CYS A 132 4.91 -8.00 3.77
CA CYS A 132 4.05 -7.43 4.80
C CYS A 132 2.68 -7.10 4.23
N PHE A 133 1.69 -7.02 5.12
CA PHE A 133 0.39 -6.45 4.80
C PHE A 133 0.31 -5.08 5.46
N CYS A 134 -0.12 -4.09 4.69
CA CYS A 134 -0.21 -2.71 5.12
C CYS A 134 -1.66 -2.26 5.09
N PHE A 135 -2.04 -1.54 6.15
CA PHE A 135 -3.36 -0.94 6.29
C PHE A 135 -3.15 0.57 6.32
N PHE A 136 -3.59 1.21 5.26
CA PHE A 136 -3.42 2.66 5.12
C PHE A 136 -4.73 3.35 5.48
N LEU A 137 -4.66 4.29 6.42
CA LEU A 137 -5.82 5.03 6.89
C LEU A 137 -5.68 6.51 6.59
N ASP A 138 -6.79 7.10 6.18
CA ASP A 138 -6.90 8.53 5.95
C ASP A 138 -7.95 9.07 6.93
N TYR A 139 -7.51 9.95 7.82
CA TYR A 139 -8.38 10.49 8.88
C TYR A 139 -9.12 11.75 8.49
N LYS A 140 -9.00 12.20 7.29
CA LYS A 140 -9.64 13.44 6.84
C LYS A 140 -11.15 13.41 6.94
#